data_78c428a8141c9363c099d71f913b114b
#
_entry.id   78c428a8141c9363c099d71f913b114b
#
_cell.length_a   1.000
_cell.length_b   1.000
_cell.length_c   1.000
_cell.angle_alpha   90.00
_cell.angle_beta   90.00
_cell.angle_gamma   90.00
#
_symmetry.space_group_name_H-M   'P 1'
#
loop_
_entity.id
_entity.type
_entity.pdbx_description
1 polymer ?
#
loop_
_entity_poly.entity_id
_entity_poly.type
_entity_poly.pdbx_seq_one_letter_code
_entity_poly.pdbx_strand_id
1 'polypeptide(L)'
;AVEKRNVMIENPWKEILTGCMNEQLAKIIISGPRKKDGVRKIEIRPILLKEKLMFQASAYTEKQVQHYNLTEAECYEKIAEWTEGFRQLEALYPQEHIQVLISKKGKRSVHRSKSGCPVPKANLSHNRKKQYILDPEIPVPFLIDLGVQTKEGKIVHSRYDKFRQMNRFLEFIEDIVPELPKDRESVIIDFGCGKSYLTFAMYYYLHELKHYDVRIIGLDL
;
A
#
# COMPACT_ATOMS: atom_id res chain seq x y z
N ALA A 1 -15.22 47.42 31.40
CA ALA A 1 -15.34 46.57 30.21
C ALA A 1 -14.03 45.86 30.00
N VAL A 2 -13.98 44.56 30.36
CA VAL A 2 -12.79 43.71 30.16
C VAL A 2 -12.95 43.05 28.80
N GLU A 3 -12.18 43.49 27.83
CA GLU A 3 -12.06 42.85 26.54
C GLU A 3 -11.52 41.41 26.75
N LYS A 4 -12.39 40.44 26.54
CA LYS A 4 -11.97 39.05 26.37
C LYS A 4 -11.21 38.97 25.04
N ARG A 5 -9.87 39.02 25.12
CA ARG A 5 -9.03 38.61 24.00
C ARG A 5 -9.36 37.16 23.66
N ASN A 6 -9.98 36.96 22.51
CA ASN A 6 -10.08 35.65 21.88
C ASN A 6 -8.68 35.23 21.51
N VAL A 7 -8.00 34.53 22.42
CA VAL A 7 -6.77 33.78 22.10
C VAL A 7 -7.26 32.63 21.22
N MET A 8 -7.06 32.75 19.91
CA MET A 8 -7.17 31.61 19.02
C MET A 8 -6.28 30.50 19.61
N ILE A 9 -6.89 29.45 20.10
CA ILE A 9 -6.14 28.29 20.60
C ILE A 9 -5.45 27.71 19.37
N GLU A 10 -4.16 28.03 19.21
CA GLU A 10 -3.36 27.43 18.14
C GLU A 10 -3.39 25.92 18.32
N ASN A 11 -3.67 25.21 17.21
CA ASN A 11 -3.72 23.76 17.23
C ASN A 11 -2.37 23.21 17.72
N PRO A 12 -2.31 22.57 18.90
CA PRO A 12 -1.05 22.15 19.51
C PRO A 12 -0.28 21.14 18.66
N TRP A 13 -0.92 20.51 17.68
CA TRP A 13 -0.25 19.63 16.74
C TRP A 13 0.58 20.37 15.73
N LYS A 14 0.24 21.64 15.41
CA LYS A 14 1.09 22.50 14.57
C LYS A 14 2.44 22.72 15.23
N GLU A 15 2.47 22.99 16.54
CA GLU A 15 3.70 23.21 17.28
C GLU A 15 4.53 21.91 17.41
N ILE A 16 3.89 20.78 17.80
CA ILE A 16 4.55 19.49 17.99
C ILE A 16 5.13 18.96 16.67
N LEU A 17 4.42 19.14 15.58
CA LEU A 17 4.78 18.65 14.24
C LEU A 17 5.29 19.77 13.31
N THR A 18 5.74 20.91 13.88
CA THR A 18 6.31 22.01 13.10
C THR A 18 7.47 21.53 12.23
N GLY A 19 7.42 21.83 10.93
CA GLY A 19 8.41 21.40 9.95
C GLY A 19 8.35 19.91 9.60
N CYS A 20 7.39 19.19 10.17
CA CYS A 20 7.27 17.74 10.00
C CYS A 20 6.39 17.34 8.81
N MET A 21 5.46 18.19 8.39
CA MET A 21 4.54 17.91 7.29
C MET A 21 5.16 18.27 5.94
N ASN A 22 6.09 17.43 5.48
CA ASN A 22 6.85 17.63 4.25
C ASN A 22 7.12 16.31 3.51
N GLU A 23 7.80 16.35 2.38
CA GLU A 23 8.12 15.19 1.54
C GLU A 23 9.08 14.19 2.22
N GLN A 24 9.79 14.59 3.29
CA GLN A 24 10.69 13.70 4.03
C GLN A 24 9.95 12.85 5.07
N LEU A 25 8.70 13.19 5.38
CA LEU A 25 7.87 12.38 6.26
C LEU A 25 7.67 10.99 5.66
N ALA A 26 8.10 9.95 6.35
CA ALA A 26 7.81 8.59 5.92
C ALA A 26 6.34 8.25 6.17
N LYS A 27 5.88 8.44 7.41
CA LYS A 27 4.46 8.30 7.79
C LYS A 27 4.20 8.82 9.21
N ILE A 28 2.92 9.14 9.48
CA ILE A 28 2.40 9.29 10.84
C ILE A 28 1.48 8.10 11.13
N ILE A 29 1.56 7.56 12.35
CA ILE A 29 0.70 6.49 12.84
C ILE A 29 -0.01 6.99 14.10
N ILE A 30 -1.34 6.99 14.10
CA ILE A 30 -2.17 7.23 15.27
C ILE A 30 -2.73 5.88 15.71
N SER A 31 -2.44 5.47 16.94
CA SER A 31 -2.76 4.14 17.43
C SER A 31 -3.10 4.11 18.92
N GLY A 32 -3.46 2.92 19.43
CA GLY A 32 -3.93 2.78 20.81
C GLY A 32 -5.31 3.40 21.01
N PRO A 33 -6.36 2.92 20.32
CA PRO A 33 -7.71 3.47 20.47
C PRO A 33 -8.21 3.36 21.90
N ARG A 34 -8.95 4.35 22.36
CA ARG A 34 -9.57 4.38 23.70
C ARG A 34 -10.81 3.51 23.79
N LYS A 35 -11.50 3.31 22.66
CA LYS A 35 -12.66 2.43 22.50
C LYS A 35 -12.27 1.24 21.62
N LYS A 36 -12.84 0.07 21.86
CA LYS A 36 -12.57 -1.14 21.08
C LYS A 36 -13.32 -1.13 19.73
N ASP A 37 -14.44 -0.43 19.65
CA ASP A 37 -15.26 -0.36 18.45
C ASP A 37 -14.87 0.87 17.61
N GLY A 38 -14.87 0.74 16.29
CA GLY A 38 -14.57 1.80 15.34
C GLY A 38 -13.17 1.74 14.74
N VAL A 39 -12.54 2.90 14.59
CA VAL A 39 -11.21 3.03 13.99
C VAL A 39 -10.14 2.51 14.96
N ARG A 40 -9.34 1.55 14.50
CA ARG A 40 -8.28 0.91 15.28
C ARG A 40 -6.92 1.60 15.14
N LYS A 41 -6.67 2.13 13.96
CA LYS A 41 -5.41 2.78 13.59
C LYS A 41 -5.63 3.75 12.44
N ILE A 42 -4.86 4.84 12.42
CA ILE A 42 -4.81 5.76 11.27
C ILE A 42 -3.37 5.88 10.83
N GLU A 43 -3.12 5.76 9.55
CA GLU A 43 -1.82 6.01 8.93
C GLU A 43 -1.92 7.20 7.99
N ILE A 44 -0.99 8.14 8.08
CA ILE A 44 -0.93 9.32 7.23
C ILE A 44 0.43 9.31 6.54
N ARG A 45 0.44 9.51 5.22
CA ARG A 45 1.66 9.61 4.43
C ARG A 45 1.58 10.76 3.43
N PRO A 46 2.71 11.39 3.09
CA PRO A 46 2.75 12.37 2.01
C PRO A 46 2.53 11.66 0.66
N ILE A 47 1.83 12.35 -0.23
CA ILE A 47 1.60 11.96 -1.62
C ILE A 47 1.70 13.19 -2.52
N LEU A 48 2.05 13.00 -3.79
CA LEU A 48 1.90 14.03 -4.81
C LEU A 48 0.59 13.78 -5.57
N LEU A 49 -0.33 14.72 -5.49
CA LEU A 49 -1.57 14.70 -6.24
C LEU A 49 -1.64 15.94 -7.13
N LYS A 50 -1.62 15.75 -8.45
CA LYS A 50 -1.58 16.86 -9.43
C LYS A 50 -0.45 17.87 -9.11
N GLU A 51 0.76 17.36 -8.85
CA GLU A 51 1.97 18.14 -8.51
C GLU A 51 1.90 18.92 -7.19
N LYS A 52 0.84 18.73 -6.40
CA LYS A 52 0.71 19.32 -5.06
C LYS A 52 0.99 18.28 -3.99
N LEU A 53 1.77 18.68 -2.97
CA LEU A 53 1.97 17.85 -1.78
C LEU A 53 0.66 17.80 -0.99
N MET A 54 0.17 16.59 -0.80
CA MET A 54 -1.02 16.28 -0.01
C MET A 54 -0.67 15.19 1.01
N PHE A 55 -1.54 14.96 1.96
CA PHE A 55 -1.39 13.91 2.97
C PHE A 55 -2.54 12.93 2.88
N GLN A 56 -2.23 11.70 2.49
CA GLN A 56 -3.22 10.63 2.44
C GLN A 56 -3.33 9.98 3.81
N ALA A 57 -4.47 10.12 4.46
CA ALA A 57 -4.81 9.44 5.69
C ALA A 57 -5.64 8.19 5.39
N SER A 58 -5.29 7.07 5.99
CA SER A 58 -5.99 5.79 5.91
C SER A 58 -6.45 5.38 7.30
N ALA A 59 -7.76 5.42 7.54
CA ALA A 59 -8.38 5.03 8.79
C ALA A 59 -8.85 3.57 8.72
N TYR A 60 -8.24 2.71 9.53
CA TYR A 60 -8.48 1.27 9.54
C TYR A 60 -9.51 0.90 10.60
N THR A 61 -10.60 0.34 10.20
CA THR A 61 -11.55 -0.37 11.05
C THR A 61 -11.30 -1.88 10.98
N GLU A 62 -12.10 -2.69 11.65
CA GLU A 62 -11.97 -4.15 11.58
C GLU A 62 -12.25 -4.72 10.17
N LYS A 63 -13.15 -4.08 9.42
CA LYS A 63 -13.66 -4.60 8.14
C LYS A 63 -13.33 -3.73 6.94
N GLN A 64 -13.00 -2.46 7.14
CA GLN A 64 -12.87 -1.47 6.07
C GLN A 64 -11.73 -0.51 6.32
N VAL A 65 -11.25 0.11 5.25
CA VAL A 65 -10.29 1.22 5.29
C VAL A 65 -10.92 2.42 4.59
N GLN A 66 -10.94 3.56 5.27
CA GLN A 66 -11.38 4.83 4.71
C GLN A 66 -10.15 5.67 4.37
N HIS A 67 -10.14 6.29 3.19
CA HIS A 67 -9.05 7.13 2.72
C HIS A 67 -9.49 8.59 2.61
N TYR A 68 -8.60 9.48 3.05
CA TYR A 68 -8.75 10.93 2.97
C TYR A 68 -7.51 11.51 2.31
N ASN A 69 -7.67 12.44 1.37
CA ASN A 69 -6.57 13.22 0.82
C ASN A 69 -6.70 14.65 1.34
N LEU A 70 -5.76 15.06 2.17
CA LEU A 70 -5.83 16.27 2.97
C LEU A 70 -4.70 17.22 2.58
N THR A 71 -4.96 18.51 2.59
CA THR A 71 -3.93 19.53 2.64
C THR A 71 -3.22 19.50 3.98
N GLU A 72 -2.08 20.19 4.12
CA GLU A 72 -1.37 20.29 5.39
C GLU A 72 -2.27 20.83 6.51
N ALA A 73 -3.02 21.90 6.24
CA ALA A 73 -3.90 22.53 7.22
C ALA A 73 -5.01 21.58 7.69
N GLU A 74 -5.72 20.93 6.75
CA GLU A 74 -6.75 19.94 7.03
C GLU A 74 -6.18 18.74 7.79
N CYS A 75 -4.94 18.37 7.50
CA CYS A 75 -4.29 17.25 8.18
C CYS A 75 -4.05 17.56 9.68
N TYR A 76 -3.61 18.77 10.02
CA TYR A 76 -3.48 19.19 11.43
C TYR A 76 -4.83 19.19 12.17
N GLU A 77 -5.90 19.66 11.52
CA GLU A 77 -7.24 19.64 12.10
C GLU A 77 -7.72 18.22 12.33
N LYS A 78 -7.54 17.34 11.34
CA LYS A 78 -7.92 15.93 11.47
C LYS A 78 -7.07 15.16 12.49
N ILE A 79 -5.78 15.44 12.62
CA ILE A 79 -4.94 14.89 13.68
C ILE A 79 -5.47 15.28 15.06
N ALA A 80 -5.87 16.55 15.24
CA ALA A 80 -6.46 17.02 16.49
C ALA A 80 -7.74 16.27 16.84
N GLU A 81 -8.66 16.14 15.87
CA GLU A 81 -9.92 15.40 16.02
C GLU A 81 -9.66 13.91 16.37
N TRP A 82 -8.85 13.24 15.58
CA TRP A 82 -8.62 11.81 15.75
C TRP A 82 -7.92 11.47 17.06
N THR A 83 -6.93 12.27 17.46
CA THR A 83 -6.15 12.01 18.67
C THR A 83 -6.94 12.11 19.98
N GLU A 84 -8.15 12.67 19.97
CA GLU A 84 -9.06 12.60 21.12
C GLU A 84 -9.45 11.15 21.43
N GLY A 85 -9.62 10.33 20.40
CA GLY A 85 -9.98 8.91 20.52
C GLY A 85 -8.80 7.94 20.70
N PHE A 86 -7.55 8.43 20.73
CA PHE A 86 -6.36 7.59 20.74
C PHE A 86 -5.40 7.94 21.88
N ARG A 87 -4.40 7.07 22.11
CA ARG A 87 -3.43 7.20 23.20
C ARG A 87 -2.04 7.60 22.74
N GLN A 88 -1.75 7.43 21.44
CA GLN A 88 -0.43 7.77 20.91
C GLN A 88 -0.47 8.18 19.44
N LEU A 89 0.51 8.99 19.09
CA LEU A 89 0.86 9.34 17.72
C LEU A 89 2.36 9.13 17.54
N GLU A 90 2.76 8.56 16.42
CA GLU A 90 4.15 8.40 16.01
C GLU A 90 4.36 9.05 14.65
N ALA A 91 5.37 9.90 14.51
CA ALA A 91 5.80 10.44 13.23
C ALA A 91 7.20 9.92 12.91
N LEU A 92 7.33 9.27 11.76
CA LEU A 92 8.54 8.58 11.33
C LEU A 92 9.20 9.33 10.18
N TYR A 93 10.49 9.60 10.36
CA TYR A 93 11.38 10.20 9.36
C TYR A 93 12.57 9.29 9.10
N PRO A 94 13.34 9.49 8.02
CA PRO A 94 14.52 8.69 7.75
C PRO A 94 15.56 8.71 8.87
N GLN A 95 15.64 9.80 9.63
CA GLN A 95 16.65 9.98 10.68
C GLN A 95 16.07 10.33 12.05
N GLU A 96 14.79 10.58 12.16
CA GLU A 96 14.12 10.99 13.39
C GLU A 96 12.81 10.23 13.60
N HIS A 97 12.53 9.90 14.86
CA HIS A 97 11.26 9.34 15.32
C HIS A 97 10.69 10.24 16.41
N ILE A 98 9.48 10.73 16.19
CA ILE A 98 8.72 11.53 17.16
C ILE A 98 7.58 10.66 17.68
N GLN A 99 7.59 10.42 18.98
CA GLN A 99 6.51 9.71 19.66
C GLN A 99 5.78 10.68 20.61
N VAL A 100 4.46 10.70 20.51
CA VAL A 100 3.58 11.49 21.38
C VAL A 100 2.64 10.57 22.10
N LEU A 101 2.75 10.53 23.43
CA LEU A 101 1.83 9.80 24.29
C LEU A 101 0.75 10.74 24.82
N ILE A 102 -0.51 10.31 24.77
CA ILE A 102 -1.68 11.12 25.11
C ILE A 102 -2.38 10.48 26.31
N SER A 103 -2.33 11.15 27.46
CA SER A 103 -3.00 10.69 28.69
C SER A 103 -4.52 10.72 28.55
N LYS A 104 -5.24 10.10 29.50
CA LYS A 104 -6.72 10.17 29.55
C LYS A 104 -7.23 11.61 29.72
N LYS A 105 -6.46 12.48 30.35
CA LYS A 105 -6.76 13.90 30.58
C LYS A 105 -6.31 14.81 29.42
N GLY A 106 -5.85 14.24 28.29
CA GLY A 106 -5.40 15.00 27.10
C GLY A 106 -3.99 15.59 27.22
N LYS A 107 -3.23 15.33 28.33
CA LYS A 107 -1.84 15.76 28.44
C LYS A 107 -0.98 14.98 27.47
N ARG A 108 -0.12 15.68 26.71
CA ARG A 108 0.78 15.12 25.71
C ARG A 108 2.21 15.08 26.23
N SER A 109 2.88 13.93 26.08
CA SER A 109 4.31 13.77 26.34
C SER A 109 4.99 13.48 25.02
N VAL A 110 5.92 14.35 24.61
CA VAL A 110 6.63 14.27 23.33
C VAL A 110 8.02 13.71 23.56
N HIS A 111 8.37 12.65 22.88
CA HIS A 111 9.69 12.05 22.85
C HIS A 111 10.25 12.09 21.44
N ARG A 112 11.45 12.64 21.28
CA ARG A 112 12.17 12.68 20.01
C ARG A 112 13.43 11.82 20.13
N SER A 113 13.63 10.91 19.20
CA SER A 113 14.80 10.06 19.14
C SER A 113 15.37 9.99 17.72
N LYS A 114 16.67 9.75 17.60
CA LYS A 114 17.24 9.40 16.31
C LYS A 114 16.73 8.02 15.90
N SER A 115 16.32 7.86 14.65
CA SER A 115 15.92 6.55 14.14
C SER A 115 17.13 5.60 14.13
N GLY A 116 17.07 4.53 14.89
CA GLY A 116 18.12 3.50 14.92
C GLY A 116 18.17 2.64 13.67
N CYS A 117 17.11 2.61 12.88
CA CYS A 117 17.04 2.02 11.54
C CYS A 117 16.53 3.08 10.56
N PRO A 118 17.19 3.27 9.41
CA PRO A 118 16.69 4.19 8.39
C PRO A 118 15.29 3.77 7.94
N VAL A 119 14.29 4.60 8.23
CA VAL A 119 12.96 4.40 7.66
C VAL A 119 13.02 4.80 6.19
N PRO A 120 12.61 3.93 5.24
CA PRO A 120 12.60 4.29 3.83
C PRO A 120 11.77 5.56 3.60
N LYS A 121 12.26 6.47 2.74
CA LYS A 121 11.50 7.65 2.33
C LYS A 121 10.12 7.23 1.82
N ALA A 122 9.11 8.03 2.11
CA ALA A 122 7.77 7.78 1.59
C ALA A 122 7.81 7.74 0.05
N ASN A 123 7.15 6.74 -0.52
CA ASN A 123 6.84 6.78 -1.94
C ASN A 123 5.70 7.80 -2.14
N LEU A 124 6.02 8.96 -2.71
CA LEU A 124 5.09 10.06 -2.94
C LEU A 124 4.04 9.75 -4.03
N SER A 125 4.17 8.64 -4.75
CA SER A 125 3.20 8.23 -5.76
C SER A 125 1.83 8.00 -5.11
N HIS A 126 0.81 8.71 -5.59
CA HIS A 126 -0.58 8.57 -5.15
C HIS A 126 -1.13 7.18 -5.49
N ASN A 127 -0.84 6.71 -6.69
CA ASN A 127 -1.17 5.36 -7.12
C ASN A 127 0.06 4.48 -7.02
N ARG A 128 0.07 3.54 -6.09
CA ARG A 128 0.99 2.41 -6.16
C ARG A 128 0.69 1.68 -7.46
N LYS A 129 1.55 1.82 -8.47
CA LYS A 129 1.54 0.86 -9.57
C LYS A 129 1.73 -0.52 -8.93
N LYS A 130 0.71 -1.38 -9.00
CA LYS A 130 0.90 -2.78 -8.65
C LYS A 130 2.02 -3.30 -9.53
N GLN A 131 3.05 -3.83 -8.93
CA GLN A 131 4.04 -4.60 -9.66
C GLN A 131 3.38 -5.93 -9.98
N TYR A 132 3.01 -6.09 -11.24
CA TYR A 132 2.51 -7.34 -11.76
C TYR A 132 3.70 -8.20 -12.25
N ILE A 133 3.60 -9.51 -12.10
CA ILE A 133 4.60 -10.45 -12.66
C ILE A 133 4.55 -10.38 -14.18
N LEU A 134 3.36 -10.36 -14.76
CA LEU A 134 3.14 -10.00 -16.15
C LEU A 134 2.95 -8.50 -16.23
N ASP A 135 3.92 -7.77 -16.80
CA ASP A 135 3.84 -6.32 -16.93
C ASP A 135 2.74 -5.96 -17.94
N PRO A 136 1.77 -5.09 -17.57
CA PRO A 136 0.71 -4.69 -18.48
C PRO A 136 1.18 -3.84 -19.67
N GLU A 137 2.42 -3.32 -19.62
CA GLU A 137 3.00 -2.48 -20.69
C GLU A 137 3.86 -3.29 -21.68
N ILE A 138 4.13 -4.57 -21.37
CA ILE A 138 4.91 -5.47 -22.21
C ILE A 138 3.97 -6.40 -23.00
N PRO A 139 4.02 -6.43 -24.35
CA PRO A 139 3.24 -7.38 -25.13
C PRO A 139 3.64 -8.83 -24.83
N VAL A 140 2.67 -9.63 -24.42
CA VAL A 140 2.86 -11.05 -24.12
C VAL A 140 2.06 -11.88 -25.12
N PRO A 141 2.69 -12.75 -25.92
CA PRO A 141 2.04 -13.46 -27.03
C PRO A 141 0.76 -14.18 -26.61
N PHE A 142 0.80 -15.00 -25.56
CA PHE A 142 -0.38 -15.77 -25.15
C PHE A 142 -1.52 -14.87 -24.62
N LEU A 143 -1.22 -13.70 -24.03
CA LEU A 143 -2.26 -12.74 -23.60
C LEU A 143 -2.97 -12.11 -24.80
N ILE A 144 -2.24 -11.90 -25.90
CA ILE A 144 -2.77 -11.38 -27.15
C ILE A 144 -3.68 -12.45 -27.79
N ASP A 145 -3.21 -13.69 -27.89
CA ASP A 145 -3.97 -14.81 -28.47
C ASP A 145 -5.25 -15.11 -27.69
N LEU A 146 -5.21 -14.96 -26.36
CA LEU A 146 -6.39 -15.12 -25.50
C LEU A 146 -7.31 -13.88 -25.47
N GLY A 147 -6.96 -12.82 -26.20
CA GLY A 147 -7.74 -11.58 -26.24
C GLY A 147 -7.77 -10.79 -24.93
N VAL A 148 -6.76 -11.00 -24.08
CA VAL A 148 -6.59 -10.27 -22.79
C VAL A 148 -5.78 -9.00 -23.00
N GLN A 149 -4.88 -9.00 -23.99
CA GLN A 149 -4.03 -7.88 -24.36
C GLN A 149 -4.19 -7.58 -25.86
N THR A 150 -4.06 -6.31 -26.24
CA THR A 150 -4.02 -5.92 -27.67
C THR A 150 -2.62 -6.14 -28.23
N LYS A 151 -2.49 -6.11 -29.57
CA LYS A 151 -1.19 -6.23 -30.24
C LYS A 151 -0.22 -5.10 -29.88
N GLU A 152 -0.75 -3.94 -29.48
CA GLU A 152 0.02 -2.79 -29.02
C GLU A 152 0.40 -2.86 -27.54
N GLY A 153 0.14 -3.99 -26.85
CA GLY A 153 0.50 -4.21 -25.48
C GLY A 153 -0.45 -3.61 -24.43
N LYS A 154 -1.68 -3.20 -24.80
CA LYS A 154 -2.65 -2.65 -23.85
C LYS A 154 -3.59 -3.73 -23.34
N ILE A 155 -3.83 -3.78 -22.03
CA ILE A 155 -4.83 -4.70 -21.46
C ILE A 155 -6.23 -4.28 -21.88
N VAL A 156 -7.00 -5.23 -22.41
CA VAL A 156 -8.40 -5.03 -22.80
C VAL A 156 -9.23 -4.78 -21.55
N HIS A 157 -9.93 -3.64 -21.48
CA HIS A 157 -10.65 -3.20 -20.28
C HIS A 157 -11.61 -4.25 -19.73
N SER A 158 -12.41 -4.90 -20.58
CA SER A 158 -13.34 -5.96 -20.19
C SER A 158 -12.66 -7.27 -19.73
N ARG A 159 -11.34 -7.39 -19.93
CA ARG A 159 -10.54 -8.55 -19.53
C ARG A 159 -9.57 -8.24 -18.40
N TYR A 160 -9.62 -7.03 -17.84
CA TYR A 160 -8.70 -6.60 -16.80
C TYR A 160 -8.76 -7.47 -15.53
N ASP A 161 -9.95 -7.94 -15.16
CA ASP A 161 -10.09 -8.86 -14.02
C ASP A 161 -9.43 -10.21 -14.29
N LYS A 162 -9.48 -10.70 -15.55
CA LYS A 162 -8.78 -11.94 -15.93
C LYS A 162 -7.26 -11.76 -15.86
N PHE A 163 -6.75 -10.62 -16.33
CA PHE A 163 -5.34 -10.26 -16.20
C PHE A 163 -4.89 -10.22 -14.73
N ARG A 164 -5.69 -9.61 -13.85
CA ARG A 164 -5.42 -9.57 -12.41
C ARG A 164 -5.43 -10.96 -11.79
N GLN A 165 -6.37 -11.80 -12.18
CA GLN A 165 -6.47 -13.19 -11.71
C GLN A 165 -5.20 -13.98 -12.06
N MET A 166 -4.73 -13.87 -13.32
CA MET A 166 -3.49 -14.54 -13.75
C MET A 166 -2.28 -14.06 -12.93
N ASN A 167 -2.11 -12.75 -12.76
CA ASN A 167 -1.01 -12.22 -11.95
C ASN A 167 -1.09 -12.71 -10.49
N ARG A 168 -2.28 -12.74 -9.90
CA ARG A 168 -2.45 -13.25 -8.53
C ARG A 168 -2.12 -14.73 -8.43
N PHE A 169 -2.49 -15.51 -9.43
CA PHE A 169 -2.11 -16.92 -9.51
C PHE A 169 -0.59 -17.10 -9.61
N LEU A 170 0.08 -16.29 -10.42
CA LEU A 170 1.53 -16.35 -10.57
C LEU A 170 2.28 -15.96 -9.28
N GLU A 171 1.72 -15.08 -8.43
CA GLU A 171 2.27 -14.81 -7.10
C GLU A 171 2.35 -16.10 -6.26
N PHE A 172 1.33 -16.98 -6.31
CA PHE A 172 1.37 -18.28 -5.63
C PHE A 172 2.35 -19.26 -6.28
N ILE A 173 2.46 -19.23 -7.62
CA ILE A 173 3.46 -20.05 -8.31
C ILE A 173 4.87 -19.61 -7.93
N GLU A 174 5.12 -18.31 -7.79
CA GLU A 174 6.43 -17.77 -7.38
C GLU A 174 6.89 -18.33 -6.02
N ASP A 175 5.96 -18.53 -5.08
CA ASP A 175 6.26 -19.08 -3.76
C ASP A 175 6.79 -20.51 -3.82
N ILE A 176 6.38 -21.30 -4.83
CA ILE A 176 6.80 -22.71 -5.00
C ILE A 176 7.97 -22.90 -5.99
N VAL A 177 8.33 -21.87 -6.75
CA VAL A 177 9.46 -21.97 -7.69
C VAL A 177 10.77 -22.48 -7.04
N PRO A 178 11.14 -22.06 -5.80
CA PRO A 178 12.35 -22.56 -5.16
C PRO A 178 12.39 -24.07 -4.94
N GLU A 179 11.23 -24.73 -4.89
CA GLU A 179 11.09 -26.18 -4.68
C GLU A 179 11.19 -26.98 -5.99
N LEU A 180 11.13 -26.29 -7.15
CA LEU A 180 11.21 -26.97 -8.44
C LEU A 180 12.66 -27.37 -8.77
N PRO A 181 12.90 -28.57 -9.30
CA PRO A 181 14.22 -28.99 -9.77
C PRO A 181 14.67 -28.15 -10.97
N LYS A 182 15.95 -27.78 -10.99
CA LYS A 182 16.55 -27.00 -12.09
C LYS A 182 17.31 -27.85 -13.11
N ASP A 183 17.57 -29.10 -12.76
CA ASP A 183 18.44 -30.04 -13.49
C ASP A 183 17.65 -31.05 -14.32
N ARG A 184 16.33 -31.02 -14.27
CA ARG A 184 15.46 -31.94 -15.00
C ARG A 184 14.11 -31.34 -15.32
N GLU A 185 13.40 -31.91 -16.31
CA GLU A 185 12.03 -31.54 -16.65
C GLU A 185 11.09 -31.73 -15.46
N SER A 186 10.26 -30.73 -15.18
CA SER A 186 9.14 -30.82 -14.24
C SER A 186 7.83 -30.99 -15.00
N VAL A 187 7.11 -32.08 -14.70
CA VAL A 187 5.79 -32.31 -15.29
C VAL A 187 4.70 -31.80 -14.33
N ILE A 188 3.88 -30.87 -14.79
CA ILE A 188 2.79 -30.27 -14.04
C ILE A 188 1.47 -30.67 -14.66
N ILE A 189 0.51 -31.11 -13.83
CA ILE A 189 -0.83 -31.49 -14.29
C ILE A 189 -1.82 -30.45 -13.75
N ASP A 190 -2.56 -29.82 -14.66
CA ASP A 190 -3.60 -28.82 -14.36
C ASP A 190 -4.98 -29.46 -14.57
N PHE A 191 -5.65 -29.82 -13.47
CA PHE A 191 -6.99 -30.41 -13.51
C PHE A 191 -8.07 -29.35 -13.54
N GLY A 192 -9.01 -29.45 -14.48
CA GLY A 192 -10.08 -28.48 -14.67
C GLY A 192 -9.57 -27.19 -15.30
N CYS A 193 -8.64 -27.32 -16.25
CA CYS A 193 -7.96 -26.17 -16.85
C CYS A 193 -8.91 -25.24 -17.65
N GLY A 194 -10.08 -25.68 -18.05
CA GLY A 194 -11.09 -24.92 -18.78
C GLY A 194 -10.52 -24.25 -20.03
N LYS A 195 -10.58 -22.92 -20.11
CA LYS A 195 -9.98 -22.15 -21.20
C LYS A 195 -8.45 -21.97 -21.08
N SER A 196 -7.81 -22.69 -20.19
CA SER A 196 -6.36 -22.75 -20.00
C SER A 196 -5.65 -21.41 -19.75
N TYR A 197 -6.36 -20.36 -19.33
CA TYR A 197 -5.72 -19.05 -19.02
C TYR A 197 -4.60 -19.15 -17.99
N LEU A 198 -4.83 -19.92 -16.92
CA LEU A 198 -3.86 -20.10 -15.84
C LEU A 198 -2.73 -21.04 -16.25
N THR A 199 -3.06 -22.09 -17.04
CA THR A 199 -2.11 -23.03 -17.62
C THR A 199 -1.06 -22.31 -18.49
N PHE A 200 -1.53 -21.45 -19.42
CA PHE A 200 -0.64 -20.65 -20.26
C PHE A 200 0.17 -19.62 -19.47
N ALA A 201 -0.46 -18.97 -18.47
CA ALA A 201 0.26 -18.03 -17.61
C ALA A 201 1.38 -18.71 -16.83
N MET A 202 1.13 -19.90 -16.28
CA MET A 202 2.11 -20.71 -15.55
C MET A 202 3.25 -21.17 -16.46
N TYR A 203 2.92 -21.69 -17.67
CA TYR A 203 3.92 -22.09 -18.65
C TYR A 203 4.85 -20.91 -19.01
N TYR A 204 4.25 -19.77 -19.41
CA TYR A 204 5.00 -18.58 -19.77
C TYR A 204 5.92 -18.11 -18.63
N TYR A 205 5.40 -18.09 -17.41
CA TYR A 205 6.17 -17.68 -16.25
C TYR A 205 7.34 -18.62 -15.96
N LEU A 206 7.08 -19.92 -15.88
CA LEU A 206 8.12 -20.91 -15.54
C LEU A 206 9.12 -21.09 -16.67
N HIS A 207 8.67 -21.21 -17.91
CA HIS A 207 9.51 -21.49 -19.06
C HIS A 207 10.19 -20.24 -19.61
N GLU A 208 9.40 -19.20 -19.95
CA GLU A 208 9.95 -18.00 -20.63
C GLU A 208 10.63 -17.03 -19.64
N LEU A 209 10.05 -16.80 -18.48
CA LEU A 209 10.60 -15.81 -17.55
C LEU A 209 11.59 -16.39 -16.53
N LYS A 210 11.38 -17.60 -16.07
CA LYS A 210 12.23 -18.24 -15.04
C LYS A 210 13.19 -19.30 -15.62
N HIS A 211 13.05 -19.67 -16.90
CA HIS A 211 13.92 -20.61 -17.63
C HIS A 211 13.98 -22.01 -17.01
N TYR A 212 12.86 -22.48 -16.47
CA TYR A 212 12.72 -23.87 -16.04
C TYR A 212 12.30 -24.75 -17.21
N ASP A 213 12.83 -25.99 -17.23
CA ASP A 213 12.35 -27.03 -18.15
C ASP A 213 11.04 -27.59 -17.58
N VAL A 214 9.93 -27.25 -18.22
CA VAL A 214 8.58 -27.63 -17.72
C VAL A 214 7.71 -28.13 -18.86
N ARG A 215 6.94 -29.18 -18.57
CA ARG A 215 5.84 -29.66 -19.40
C ARG A 215 4.55 -29.59 -18.59
N ILE A 216 3.54 -28.89 -19.14
CA ILE A 216 2.26 -28.74 -18.47
C ILE A 216 1.19 -29.48 -19.25
N ILE A 217 0.43 -30.33 -18.56
CA ILE A 217 -0.67 -31.13 -19.12
C ILE A 217 -1.97 -30.59 -18.51
N GLY A 218 -2.79 -29.92 -19.34
CA GLY A 218 -4.14 -29.49 -18.94
C GLY A 218 -5.15 -30.61 -19.17
N LEU A 219 -5.94 -30.91 -18.17
CA LEU A 219 -7.04 -31.87 -18.21
C LEU A 219 -8.34 -31.14 -17.90
N ASP A 220 -9.33 -31.28 -18.80
CA ASP A 220 -10.70 -30.76 -18.60
C ASP A 220 -11.72 -31.87 -18.90
N LEU A 221 -12.91 -31.75 -18.29
CA LEU A 221 -13.99 -32.73 -18.43
C LEU A 221 -14.95 -32.29 -19.52
#